data_9cfa6cf2c09ea6020281481f57ac9771
#
_entry.id   9cfa6cf2c09ea6020281481f57ac9771
#
_cell.length_a   1.000
_cell.length_b   1.000
_cell.length_c   1.000
_cell.angle_alpha   90.00
_cell.angle_beta   90.00
_cell.angle_gamma   90.00
#
_symmetry.space_group_name_H-M   'P 1'
#
loop_
_entity.id
_entity.type
_entity.pdbx_description
1 polymer ?
#
loop_
_entity_poly.entity_id
_entity_poly.type
_entity_poly.pdbx_seq_one_letter_code
_entity_poly.pdbx_strand_id
1 'polypeptide(L)'
;WNPETRQHGKLYTGKAMDNRVALAIMDEVLKRVDVSRLQYDLYFGSTIQEESGLYGANSINRDVNCEFAISLDTGLSGDVPGVDPRNISTRLGAGPILIHKDLYSYHYGLINRIIDTAADANMPLQHAVYSVYGTDSGALIREGVAASALVVPTRYTHSPFETVHADDLEMTVSLLLEFLYRPNQETA
;
A
#
# COMPACT_ATOMS: atom_id res chain seq x y z
N TRP A 1 9.77 -0.53 -26.90
CA TRP A 1 9.90 -0.78 -25.46
C TRP A 1 9.39 -2.16 -25.15
N ASN A 2 10.26 -3.06 -24.69
CA ASN A 2 9.83 -4.36 -24.18
C ASN A 2 9.54 -4.22 -22.68
N PRO A 3 8.31 -4.44 -22.21
CA PRO A 3 7.94 -4.34 -20.81
C PRO A 3 8.27 -5.59 -19.99
N GLU A 4 9.23 -6.42 -20.45
CA GLU A 4 9.58 -7.66 -19.75
C GLU A 4 9.98 -7.38 -18.30
N THR A 5 9.27 -8.00 -17.39
CA THR A 5 9.71 -8.10 -15.99
C THR A 5 10.79 -9.17 -15.90
N ARG A 6 11.93 -8.83 -15.33
CA ARG A 6 13.04 -9.76 -15.09
C ARG A 6 13.05 -10.15 -13.62
N GLN A 7 13.21 -11.42 -13.37
CA GLN A 7 13.41 -11.96 -12.03
C GLN A 7 14.87 -12.28 -11.80
N HIS A 8 15.39 -11.82 -10.66
CA HIS A 8 16.71 -12.17 -10.18
C HIS A 8 16.64 -12.55 -8.69
N GLY A 9 16.65 -13.84 -8.40
CA GLY A 9 16.33 -14.35 -7.08
C GLY A 9 14.90 -13.95 -6.67
N LYS A 10 14.78 -13.23 -5.58
CA LYS A 10 13.50 -12.68 -5.08
C LYS A 10 13.18 -11.26 -5.58
N LEU A 11 14.04 -10.68 -6.39
CA LEU A 11 13.83 -9.36 -6.96
C LEU A 11 13.14 -9.45 -8.31
N TYR A 12 12.15 -8.61 -8.50
CA TYR A 12 11.49 -8.39 -9.78
C TYR A 12 11.78 -6.97 -10.24
N THR A 13 12.36 -6.85 -11.42
CA THR A 13 12.67 -5.55 -12.04
C THR A 13 11.92 -5.42 -13.34
N GLY A 14 11.23 -4.33 -13.51
CA GLY A 14 10.45 -4.07 -14.72
C GLY A 14 9.90 -2.65 -14.76
N LYS A 15 9.22 -2.36 -15.88
CA LYS A 15 8.57 -1.08 -16.08
C LYS A 15 7.27 -1.01 -15.27
N ALA A 16 6.98 0.17 -14.74
CA ALA A 16 5.71 0.49 -14.11
C ALA A 16 5.31 -0.53 -13.02
N MET A 17 6.23 -0.86 -12.12
CA MET A 17 5.86 -1.51 -10.85
C MET A 17 4.94 -0.57 -10.09
N ASP A 18 5.19 0.69 -10.22
CA ASP A 18 4.30 1.79 -9.90
C ASP A 18 3.23 2.00 -11.01
N ASN A 19 1.94 1.60 -10.84
CA ASN A 19 1.54 0.83 -9.67
C ASN A 19 0.89 -0.52 -10.06
N ARG A 20 1.59 -1.34 -10.85
CA ARG A 20 1.12 -2.70 -11.19
C ARG A 20 1.25 -3.68 -10.03
N VAL A 21 2.10 -3.37 -9.06
CA VAL A 21 2.26 -4.24 -7.86
C VAL A 21 1.00 -4.24 -6.99
N ALA A 22 0.33 -3.11 -6.87
CA ALA A 22 -0.94 -3.05 -6.15
C ALA A 22 -2.02 -3.91 -6.81
N LEU A 23 -2.08 -3.91 -8.16
CA LEU A 23 -3.00 -4.77 -8.89
C LEU A 23 -2.71 -6.26 -8.64
N ALA A 24 -1.44 -6.64 -8.62
CA ALA A 24 -1.03 -8.02 -8.32
C ALA A 24 -1.39 -8.41 -6.87
N ILE A 25 -1.21 -7.51 -5.91
CA ILE A 25 -1.60 -7.73 -4.51
C ILE A 25 -3.11 -7.90 -4.41
N MET A 26 -3.90 -7.04 -5.03
CA MET A 26 -5.36 -7.13 -5.02
C MET A 26 -5.85 -8.44 -5.63
N ASP A 27 -5.27 -8.86 -6.76
CA ASP A 27 -5.57 -10.14 -7.41
C ASP A 27 -5.28 -11.34 -6.49
N GLU A 28 -4.15 -11.32 -5.79
CA GLU A 28 -3.78 -12.37 -4.83
C GLU A 28 -4.69 -12.36 -3.58
N VAL A 29 -5.07 -11.20 -3.07
CA VAL A 29 -6.05 -11.10 -1.97
C VAL A 29 -7.40 -11.67 -2.43
N LEU A 30 -7.88 -11.30 -3.62
CA LEU A 30 -9.14 -11.82 -4.18
C LEU A 30 -9.15 -13.34 -4.34
N LYS A 31 -8.01 -13.95 -4.72
CA LYS A 31 -7.87 -15.40 -4.86
C LYS A 31 -7.86 -16.14 -3.52
N ARG A 32 -7.34 -15.50 -2.47
CA ARG A 32 -7.07 -16.15 -1.17
C ARG A 32 -8.08 -15.81 -0.09
N VAL A 33 -8.87 -14.74 -0.28
CA VAL A 33 -9.82 -14.30 0.74
C VAL A 33 -10.90 -15.35 0.99
N ASP A 34 -11.05 -15.73 2.26
CA ASP A 34 -12.18 -16.53 2.71
C ASP A 34 -13.34 -15.58 3.04
N VAL A 35 -14.30 -15.51 2.13
CA VAL A 35 -15.46 -14.63 2.24
C VAL A 35 -16.27 -14.88 3.52
N SER A 36 -16.27 -16.12 4.03
CA SER A 36 -17.00 -16.46 5.27
C SER A 36 -16.37 -15.85 6.53
N ARG A 37 -15.12 -15.41 6.45
CA ARG A 37 -14.38 -14.78 7.55
C ARG A 37 -14.38 -13.25 7.49
N LEU A 38 -14.82 -12.67 6.36
CA LEU A 38 -14.83 -11.22 6.20
C LEU A 38 -15.69 -10.54 7.27
N GLN A 39 -15.16 -9.46 7.80
CA GLN A 39 -15.87 -8.61 8.78
C GLN A 39 -16.41 -7.33 8.13
N TYR A 40 -16.28 -7.22 6.80
CA TYR A 40 -16.60 -6.02 6.03
C TYR A 40 -17.26 -6.38 4.70
N ASP A 41 -18.04 -5.47 4.15
CA ASP A 41 -18.32 -5.41 2.73
C ASP A 41 -17.08 -4.87 2.03
N LEU A 42 -16.41 -5.71 1.25
CA LEU A 42 -15.12 -5.42 0.66
C LEU A 42 -15.27 -4.96 -0.79
N TYR A 43 -14.73 -3.79 -1.09
CA TYR A 43 -14.63 -3.25 -2.44
C TYR A 43 -13.17 -3.15 -2.87
N PHE A 44 -12.89 -3.58 -4.09
CA PHE A 44 -11.61 -3.35 -4.75
C PHE A 44 -11.81 -2.32 -5.86
N GLY A 45 -11.05 -1.25 -5.81
CA GLY A 45 -11.07 -0.19 -6.81
C GLY A 45 -9.71 -0.01 -7.45
N SER A 46 -9.67 0.10 -8.78
CA SER A 46 -8.48 0.54 -9.52
C SER A 46 -8.79 1.88 -10.15
N THR A 47 -7.94 2.84 -9.92
CA THR A 47 -8.10 4.22 -10.37
C THR A 47 -7.21 4.50 -11.59
N ILE A 48 -7.46 5.64 -12.21
CA ILE A 48 -6.65 6.17 -13.30
C ILE A 48 -6.10 7.54 -12.92
N GLN A 49 -5.00 7.95 -13.57
CA GLN A 49 -4.43 9.27 -13.42
C GLN A 49 -4.06 9.63 -11.96
N GLU A 50 -3.54 8.66 -11.22
CA GLU A 50 -3.01 8.88 -9.88
C GLU A 50 -1.90 9.93 -9.92
N GLU A 51 -0.88 9.73 -10.75
CA GLU A 51 0.31 10.56 -10.96
C GLU A 51 0.03 12.02 -11.41
N SER A 52 -1.18 12.26 -11.89
CA SER A 52 -1.59 13.57 -12.41
C SER A 52 -2.46 14.37 -11.43
N GLY A 53 -2.64 13.89 -10.21
CA GLY A 53 -3.42 14.57 -9.17
C GLY A 53 -4.60 13.77 -8.61
N LEU A 54 -4.50 12.46 -8.58
CA LEU A 54 -5.46 11.54 -7.97
C LEU A 54 -6.86 11.61 -8.61
N TYR A 55 -6.92 11.89 -9.92
CA TYR A 55 -8.21 12.19 -10.58
C TYR A 55 -9.22 11.06 -10.50
N GLY A 56 -8.77 9.82 -10.69
CA GLY A 56 -9.66 8.65 -10.57
C GLY A 56 -10.19 8.48 -9.16
N ALA A 57 -9.33 8.60 -8.15
CA ALA A 57 -9.70 8.46 -6.75
C ALA A 57 -10.68 9.53 -6.26
N ASN A 58 -10.64 10.75 -6.82
CA ASN A 58 -11.60 11.81 -6.50
C ASN A 58 -13.06 11.47 -6.84
N SER A 59 -13.31 10.39 -7.57
CA SER A 59 -14.67 9.97 -7.94
C SER A 59 -15.15 8.71 -7.22
N ILE A 60 -14.26 7.92 -6.63
CA ILE A 60 -14.60 6.62 -6.03
C ILE A 60 -15.66 6.75 -4.94
N ASN A 61 -15.54 7.74 -4.06
CA ASN A 61 -16.48 7.89 -2.95
C ASN A 61 -17.91 8.23 -3.38
N ARG A 62 -18.11 8.64 -4.62
CA ARG A 62 -19.46 8.88 -5.18
C ARG A 62 -20.18 7.57 -5.49
N ASP A 63 -19.41 6.56 -5.87
CA ASP A 63 -19.95 5.25 -6.28
C ASP A 63 -19.94 4.25 -5.12
N VAL A 64 -18.99 4.38 -4.20
CA VAL A 64 -18.83 3.52 -3.03
C VAL A 64 -18.75 4.38 -1.77
N ASN A 65 -19.82 4.39 -0.98
CA ASN A 65 -19.83 5.06 0.32
C ASN A 65 -19.09 4.17 1.34
N CYS A 66 -17.76 4.27 1.39
CA CYS A 66 -16.96 3.45 2.27
C CYS A 66 -16.70 4.13 3.63
N GLU A 67 -16.72 3.34 4.71
CA GLU A 67 -16.36 3.81 6.06
C GLU A 67 -14.89 4.12 6.17
N PHE A 68 -14.06 3.28 5.54
CA PHE A 68 -12.61 3.50 5.49
C PHE A 68 -12.02 2.93 4.19
N ALA A 69 -10.82 3.39 3.87
CA ALA A 69 -10.09 2.94 2.70
C ALA A 69 -8.60 2.73 3.01
N ILE A 70 -7.99 1.78 2.31
CA ILE A 70 -6.54 1.56 2.32
C ILE A 70 -6.06 1.64 0.87
N SER A 71 -5.25 2.65 0.54
CA SER A 71 -4.56 2.66 -0.75
C SER A 71 -3.39 1.69 -0.72
N LEU A 72 -3.25 0.97 -1.82
CA LEU A 72 -2.07 0.15 -2.10
C LEU A 72 -1.22 0.87 -3.14
N ASP A 73 0.05 1.09 -2.82
CA ASP A 73 0.94 1.83 -3.70
C ASP A 73 2.39 1.35 -3.58
N THR A 74 3.29 1.97 -4.33
CA THR A 74 4.74 1.77 -4.16
C THR A 74 5.29 2.77 -3.16
N GLY A 75 6.15 2.32 -2.25
CA GLY A 75 6.79 3.16 -1.25
C GLY A 75 8.28 3.37 -1.55
N LEU A 76 8.81 4.52 -1.17
CA LEU A 76 10.21 4.83 -1.39
C LEU A 76 11.10 3.88 -0.58
N SER A 77 12.11 3.32 -1.21
CA SER A 77 13.12 2.48 -0.58
C SER A 77 14.43 3.24 -0.43
N GLY A 78 14.95 3.30 0.81
CA GLY A 78 16.20 4.01 1.12
C GLY A 78 17.47 3.21 0.85
N ASP A 79 17.35 1.94 0.51
CA ASP A 79 18.48 1.06 0.24
C ASP A 79 19.02 1.16 -1.20
N VAL A 80 19.11 2.39 -1.70
CA VAL A 80 19.69 2.74 -2.99
C VAL A 80 20.89 3.65 -2.80
N PRO A 81 21.92 3.58 -3.70
CA PRO A 81 23.08 4.44 -3.61
C PRO A 81 22.71 5.93 -3.57
N GLY A 82 23.31 6.68 -2.65
CA GLY A 82 23.10 8.12 -2.53
C GLY A 82 21.92 8.56 -1.67
N VAL A 83 21.10 7.64 -1.19
CA VAL A 83 20.02 7.96 -0.23
C VAL A 83 20.56 7.91 1.20
N ASP A 84 20.29 8.96 1.98
CA ASP A 84 20.61 8.97 3.40
C ASP A 84 19.53 8.20 4.18
N PRO A 85 19.89 7.13 4.91
CA PRO A 85 18.93 6.33 5.66
C PRO A 85 18.23 7.08 6.80
N ARG A 86 18.74 8.26 7.18
CA ARG A 86 18.04 9.16 8.12
C ARG A 86 16.81 9.80 7.49
N ASN A 87 16.79 9.95 6.17
CA ASN A 87 15.66 10.52 5.43
C ASN A 87 14.68 9.45 4.99
N ILE A 88 15.19 8.30 4.52
CA ILE A 88 14.38 7.16 4.10
C ILE A 88 15.03 5.88 4.66
N SER A 89 14.43 5.32 5.70
CA SER A 89 14.93 4.13 6.41
C SER A 89 14.37 2.81 5.89
N THR A 90 13.33 2.88 5.07
CA THR A 90 12.65 1.72 4.48
C THR A 90 13.52 1.01 3.44
N ARG A 91 13.34 -0.29 3.29
CA ARG A 91 14.17 -1.12 2.41
C ARG A 91 13.41 -2.32 1.85
N LEU A 92 13.88 -2.87 0.74
CA LEU A 92 13.37 -4.10 0.16
C LEU A 92 13.59 -5.31 1.09
N GLY A 93 12.64 -6.23 1.08
CA GLY A 93 12.71 -7.49 1.82
C GLY A 93 12.44 -7.37 3.32
N ALA A 94 11.99 -6.20 3.78
CA ALA A 94 11.71 -5.94 5.20
C ALA A 94 10.21 -5.80 5.52
N GLY A 95 9.35 -6.15 4.57
CA GLY A 95 7.89 -6.08 4.71
C GLY A 95 7.28 -4.80 4.16
N PRO A 96 5.94 -4.72 4.14
CA PRO A 96 5.21 -3.54 3.69
C PRO A 96 5.54 -2.31 4.52
N ILE A 97 5.27 -1.15 3.95
CA ILE A 97 5.45 0.15 4.59
C ILE A 97 4.07 0.74 4.91
N LEU A 98 3.85 1.08 6.17
CA LEU A 98 2.70 1.88 6.60
C LEU A 98 3.11 3.35 6.62
N ILE A 99 2.42 4.18 5.86
CA ILE A 99 2.67 5.62 5.84
C ILE A 99 1.85 6.29 6.95
N HIS A 100 2.54 7.02 7.84
CA HIS A 100 1.90 7.78 8.91
C HIS A 100 1.49 9.17 8.46
N LYS A 101 2.30 9.78 7.61
CA LYS A 101 2.07 11.11 7.06
C LYS A 101 2.87 11.31 5.78
N ASP A 102 2.26 12.01 4.85
CA ASP A 102 2.90 12.58 3.66
C ASP A 102 2.36 14.02 3.41
N LEU A 103 1.89 14.35 2.23
CA LEU A 103 1.13 15.58 1.97
C LEU A 103 -0.20 15.60 2.76
N TYR A 104 -0.67 14.43 3.17
CA TYR A 104 -1.88 14.24 3.96
C TYR A 104 -1.56 13.62 5.32
N SER A 105 -2.47 13.75 6.28
CA SER A 105 -2.40 13.05 7.56
C SER A 105 -3.41 11.92 7.54
N TYR A 106 -2.94 10.70 7.65
CA TYR A 106 -3.78 9.51 7.60
C TYR A 106 -4.55 9.27 8.90
N HIS A 107 -5.64 8.50 8.80
CA HIS A 107 -6.52 8.26 9.93
C HIS A 107 -5.85 7.43 11.03
N TYR A 108 -5.68 8.04 12.20
CA TYR A 108 -4.91 7.46 13.31
C TYR A 108 -5.45 6.09 13.78
N GLY A 109 -6.77 5.96 13.92
CA GLY A 109 -7.40 4.70 14.33
C GLY A 109 -7.14 3.58 13.33
N LEU A 110 -7.19 3.87 12.02
CA LEU A 110 -6.92 2.89 10.97
C LEU A 110 -5.43 2.49 10.95
N ILE A 111 -4.53 3.45 11.13
CA ILE A 111 -3.08 3.19 11.28
C ILE A 111 -2.84 2.21 12.44
N ASN A 112 -3.39 2.48 13.62
CA ASN A 112 -3.20 1.61 14.78
C ASN A 112 -3.76 0.21 14.55
N ARG A 113 -4.91 0.07 13.92
CA ARG A 113 -5.47 -1.25 13.58
C ARG A 113 -4.56 -2.05 12.65
N ILE A 114 -3.90 -1.41 11.68
CA ILE A 114 -2.92 -2.07 10.81
C ILE A 114 -1.69 -2.49 11.64
N ILE A 115 -1.20 -1.61 12.53
CA ILE A 115 -0.07 -1.92 13.43
C ILE A 115 -0.40 -3.11 14.34
N ASP A 116 -1.55 -3.09 14.99
CA ASP A 116 -2.00 -4.16 15.89
C ASP A 116 -2.19 -5.48 15.12
N THR A 117 -2.69 -5.40 13.87
CA THR A 117 -2.79 -6.58 13.02
C THR A 117 -1.43 -7.18 12.73
N ALA A 118 -0.46 -6.37 12.33
CA ALA A 118 0.88 -6.84 12.05
C ALA A 118 1.55 -7.42 13.31
N ALA A 119 1.38 -6.78 14.45
CA ALA A 119 1.95 -7.23 15.73
C ALA A 119 1.36 -8.58 16.16
N ASP A 120 0.04 -8.73 16.14
CA ASP A 120 -0.64 -9.97 16.56
C ASP A 120 -0.35 -11.14 15.61
N ALA A 121 -0.17 -10.86 14.32
CA ALA A 121 0.23 -11.85 13.33
C ALA A 121 1.76 -12.09 13.29
N ASN A 122 2.52 -11.40 14.15
CA ASN A 122 3.99 -11.43 14.16
C ASN A 122 4.60 -11.17 12.78
N MET A 123 4.06 -10.19 12.08
CA MET A 123 4.47 -9.78 10.73
C MET A 123 5.34 -8.53 10.76
N PRO A 124 6.38 -8.45 9.93
CA PRO A 124 7.17 -7.24 9.84
C PRO A 124 6.35 -6.13 9.18
N LEU A 125 6.48 -4.92 9.72
CA LEU A 125 5.86 -3.70 9.19
C LEU A 125 6.87 -2.57 9.30
N GLN A 126 7.17 -1.92 8.19
CA GLN A 126 7.99 -0.72 8.15
C GLN A 126 7.11 0.51 8.31
N HIS A 127 7.67 1.59 8.83
CA HIS A 127 6.97 2.85 9.06
C HIS A 127 7.65 3.97 8.30
N ALA A 128 6.86 4.87 7.70
CA ALA A 128 7.39 6.00 6.95
C ALA A 128 6.61 7.30 7.21
N VAL A 129 7.36 8.39 7.12
CA VAL A 129 6.86 9.76 6.97
C VAL A 129 7.59 10.36 5.79
N TYR A 130 6.85 10.81 4.79
CA TYR A 130 7.43 11.43 3.60
C TYR A 130 7.03 12.91 3.52
N SER A 131 7.94 13.76 3.05
CA SER A 131 7.67 15.20 2.93
C SER A 131 6.97 15.58 1.63
N VAL A 132 7.25 14.83 0.55
CA VAL A 132 6.66 15.04 -0.77
C VAL A 132 6.29 13.67 -1.33
N TYR A 133 5.06 13.26 -1.08
CA TYR A 133 4.51 11.98 -1.49
C TYR A 133 2.99 12.05 -1.38
N GLY A 134 2.28 11.27 -2.15
CA GLY A 134 0.82 11.17 -2.07
C GLY A 134 0.36 9.81 -2.58
N THR A 135 -0.85 9.44 -2.25
CA THR A 135 -1.54 8.25 -2.75
C THR A 135 -3.00 8.57 -2.95
N ASP A 136 -3.74 7.69 -3.56
CA ASP A 136 -5.20 7.80 -3.73
C ASP A 136 -5.95 8.02 -2.41
N SER A 137 -5.41 7.58 -1.28
CA SER A 137 -5.97 7.90 0.04
C SER A 137 -6.09 9.39 0.30
N GLY A 138 -5.21 10.22 -0.27
CA GLY A 138 -5.31 11.67 -0.15
C GLY A 138 -6.58 12.26 -0.76
N ALA A 139 -7.08 11.68 -1.85
CA ALA A 139 -8.34 12.07 -2.44
C ALA A 139 -9.52 11.70 -1.51
N LEU A 140 -9.51 10.50 -0.96
CA LEU A 140 -10.56 10.00 -0.07
C LEU A 140 -10.60 10.77 1.26
N ILE A 141 -9.44 11.14 1.82
CA ILE A 141 -9.34 11.99 3.02
C ILE A 141 -10.02 13.34 2.78
N ARG A 142 -9.84 13.95 1.61
CA ARG A 142 -10.51 15.23 1.26
C ARG A 142 -12.04 15.11 1.21
N GLU A 143 -12.54 13.93 0.90
CA GLU A 143 -13.97 13.60 0.90
C GLU A 143 -14.49 13.16 2.28
N GLY A 144 -13.64 13.16 3.31
CA GLY A 144 -14.00 12.82 4.68
C GLY A 144 -13.94 11.33 5.02
N VAL A 145 -13.39 10.49 4.14
CA VAL A 145 -13.22 9.06 4.39
C VAL A 145 -12.01 8.83 5.30
N ALA A 146 -12.15 7.96 6.29
CA ALA A 146 -11.02 7.48 7.08
C ALA A 146 -10.09 6.64 6.19
N ALA A 147 -8.91 7.16 5.85
CA ALA A 147 -8.02 6.48 4.93
C ALA A 147 -6.60 6.30 5.46
N SER A 148 -5.92 5.28 4.97
CA SER A 148 -4.51 4.95 5.23
C SER A 148 -3.84 4.48 3.95
N ALA A 149 -2.51 4.45 3.94
CA ALA A 149 -1.73 3.93 2.83
C ALA A 149 -0.78 2.83 3.31
N LEU A 150 -0.94 1.64 2.74
CA LEU A 150 -0.05 0.49 2.91
C LEU A 150 0.65 0.25 1.59
N VAL A 151 1.97 0.46 1.56
CA VAL A 151 2.72 0.51 0.29
C VAL A 151 3.86 -0.49 0.28
N VAL A 152 4.28 -0.88 -0.92
CA VAL A 152 5.36 -1.85 -1.12
C VAL A 152 6.68 -1.13 -1.32
N PRO A 153 7.75 -1.47 -0.56
CA PRO A 153 9.07 -0.90 -0.80
C PRO A 153 9.48 -1.11 -2.26
N THR A 154 9.81 -0.04 -2.94
CA THR A 154 10.19 -0.07 -4.35
C THR A 154 11.42 0.78 -4.57
N ARG A 155 12.44 0.21 -5.23
CA ARG A 155 13.60 0.97 -5.68
C ARG A 155 13.34 1.62 -7.02
N TYR A 156 13.84 2.83 -7.19
CA TYR A 156 13.87 3.55 -8.46
C TYR A 156 12.46 3.87 -9.01
N THR A 157 11.50 4.15 -8.13
CA THR A 157 10.17 4.64 -8.53
C THR A 157 10.29 5.84 -9.47
N HIS A 158 9.34 6.00 -10.38
CA HIS A 158 9.32 7.03 -11.42
C HIS A 158 10.54 6.95 -12.37
N SER A 159 11.14 5.77 -12.50
CA SER A 159 12.22 5.51 -13.45
C SER A 159 11.80 4.45 -14.49
N PRO A 160 12.59 4.29 -15.57
CA PRO A 160 12.25 3.27 -16.59
C PRO A 160 12.23 1.83 -16.09
N PHE A 161 12.92 1.54 -14.99
CA PHE A 161 13.00 0.20 -14.39
C PHE A 161 12.93 0.31 -12.87
N GLU A 162 11.91 -0.25 -12.30
CA GLU A 162 11.63 -0.26 -10.87
C GLU A 162 11.84 -1.67 -10.34
N THR A 163 12.20 -1.78 -9.08
CA THR A 163 12.52 -3.08 -8.47
C THR A 163 11.77 -3.26 -7.17
N VAL A 164 11.11 -4.41 -7.03
CA VAL A 164 10.39 -4.85 -5.84
C VAL A 164 10.89 -6.21 -5.37
N HIS A 165 10.57 -6.58 -4.15
CA HIS A 165 10.94 -7.86 -3.56
C HIS A 165 9.70 -8.75 -3.37
N ALA A 166 9.81 -10.03 -3.77
CA ALA A 166 8.69 -10.98 -3.70
C ALA A 166 8.12 -11.15 -2.29
N ASP A 167 8.99 -11.18 -1.29
CA ASP A 167 8.54 -11.35 0.09
C ASP A 167 7.74 -10.14 0.59
N ASP A 168 8.05 -8.92 0.14
CA ASP A 168 7.28 -7.73 0.52
C ASP A 168 5.86 -7.79 -0.05
N LEU A 169 5.71 -8.27 -1.29
CA LEU A 169 4.39 -8.50 -1.91
C LEU A 169 3.60 -9.53 -1.11
N GLU A 170 4.20 -10.68 -0.81
CA GLU A 170 3.54 -11.76 -0.06
C GLU A 170 3.15 -11.31 1.35
N MET A 171 4.04 -10.59 2.04
CA MET A 171 3.75 -10.05 3.37
C MET A 171 2.64 -9.00 3.33
N THR A 172 2.56 -8.19 2.26
CA THR A 172 1.46 -7.23 2.09
C THR A 172 0.13 -7.95 1.89
N VAL A 173 0.07 -8.98 1.05
CA VAL A 173 -1.13 -9.82 0.86
C VAL A 173 -1.56 -10.45 2.18
N SER A 174 -0.62 -11.06 2.90
CA SER A 174 -0.89 -11.72 4.17
C SER A 174 -1.41 -10.74 5.23
N LEU A 175 -0.82 -9.57 5.34
CA LEU A 175 -1.26 -8.53 6.28
C LEU A 175 -2.66 -8.02 5.96
N LEU A 176 -2.98 -7.83 4.68
CA LEU A 176 -4.32 -7.44 4.25
C LEU A 176 -5.36 -8.50 4.60
N LEU A 177 -5.07 -9.78 4.36
CA LEU A 177 -5.97 -10.87 4.72
C LEU A 177 -6.23 -10.93 6.23
N GLU A 178 -5.18 -10.83 7.06
CA GLU A 178 -5.32 -10.78 8.51
C GLU A 178 -6.13 -9.56 8.97
N PHE A 179 -5.90 -8.39 8.36
CA PHE A 179 -6.68 -7.18 8.63
C PHE A 179 -8.17 -7.35 8.30
N LEU A 180 -8.49 -7.95 7.15
CA LEU A 180 -9.86 -8.16 6.68
C LEU A 180 -10.65 -9.14 7.56
N TYR A 181 -9.96 -10.04 8.26
CA TYR A 181 -10.58 -11.01 9.16
C TYR A 181 -10.75 -10.50 10.59
N ARG A 182 -10.19 -9.34 10.91
CA ARG A 182 -10.35 -8.75 12.25
C ARG A 182 -11.67 -8.02 12.35
N PRO A 183 -12.42 -8.20 13.46
CA PRO A 183 -13.64 -7.45 13.69
C PRO A 183 -13.34 -5.95 13.74
N ASN A 184 -14.27 -5.15 13.27
CA ASN A 184 -14.24 -3.71 13.47
C ASN A 184 -14.41 -3.44 14.96
N GLN A 185 -13.31 -3.20 15.67
CA GLN A 185 -13.41 -2.66 17.00
C GLN A 185 -13.71 -1.17 16.80
N GLU A 186 -14.97 -0.80 16.98
CA GLU A 186 -15.31 0.60 17.17
C GLU A 186 -14.38 1.13 18.25
N THR A 187 -13.60 2.12 17.91
CA THR A 187 -12.78 2.85 18.89
C THR A 187 -13.75 3.48 19.90
N ALA A 188 -13.88 2.85 21.05
CA ALA A 188 -14.61 3.39 22.18
C ALA A 188 -13.98 4.71 22.66
#